data_b88bba220a75a29e8f90c3577afe8c30
#
_entry.id   b88bba220a75a29e8f90c3577afe8c30
#
_cell.length_a   1.000
_cell.length_b   1.000
_cell.length_c   1.000
_cell.angle_alpha   90.00
_cell.angle_beta   90.00
_cell.angle_gamma   90.00
#
_symmetry.space_group_name_H-M   'P 1'
#
loop_
_entity.id
_entity.type
_entity.pdbx_description
1 polymer ?
#
loop_
_entity_poly.entity_id
_entity_poly.type
_entity_poly.pdbx_seq_one_letter_code
_entity_poly.pdbx_strand_id
1 'polypeptide(L)'
;RAAVLWDEANLYVGFWVEEPDVRGDLTEHDSPVWKNNDVEIFIAGADAYFEFGINSLGTVYDSFLMWEEAYDEGGFSEVPDFRRTHPGLKQVNGVGFKTHPRGTRLRAKHWSYPGLQTAVHIDGTLNDDNDRDRGWRVEVAFRWEGAHWLAKADGRSLPPDDGDVWRIDFSRFNRYKEALPAQDSNAWAWSPHGIWDSHIPECFPISISQRVMWRGNDRDRRSG
;
A
#
# COMPACT_ATOMS: atom_id res chain seq x y z
N ARG A 1 -13.69 4.95 -2.91
CA ARG A 1 -13.85 3.63 -3.54
C ARG A 1 -12.48 3.14 -3.98
N ALA A 2 -12.20 1.83 -3.80
CA ALA A 2 -11.00 1.18 -4.34
C ALA A 2 -11.39 0.03 -5.29
N ALA A 3 -10.47 -0.34 -6.19
CA ALA A 3 -10.57 -1.51 -7.05
C ALA A 3 -9.19 -2.15 -7.21
N VAL A 4 -9.19 -3.47 -7.40
CA VAL A 4 -7.98 -4.27 -7.61
C VAL A 4 -8.14 -5.09 -8.86
N LEU A 5 -7.12 -5.11 -9.70
CA LEU A 5 -6.99 -5.96 -10.89
C LEU A 5 -5.56 -6.51 -10.94
N TRP A 6 -5.33 -7.55 -11.71
CA TRP A 6 -3.99 -8.05 -11.95
C TRP A 6 -3.86 -8.73 -13.31
N ASP A 7 -2.65 -8.81 -13.81
CA ASP A 7 -2.26 -9.52 -15.01
C ASP A 7 -0.95 -10.30 -14.80
N GLU A 8 -0.33 -10.75 -15.87
CA GLU A 8 0.95 -11.49 -15.83
C GLU A 8 2.12 -10.67 -15.24
N ALA A 9 2.04 -9.35 -15.27
CA ALA A 9 3.14 -8.48 -14.91
C ALA A 9 2.94 -7.77 -13.57
N ASN A 10 1.71 -7.38 -13.24
CA ASN A 10 1.43 -6.46 -12.15
C ASN A 10 0.14 -6.77 -11.41
N LEU A 11 0.13 -6.36 -10.14
CA LEU A 11 -1.06 -6.05 -9.37
C LEU A 11 -1.37 -4.56 -9.57
N TYR A 12 -2.61 -4.23 -9.94
CA TYR A 12 -3.08 -2.86 -10.11
C TYR A 12 -4.08 -2.51 -9.01
N VAL A 13 -3.89 -1.35 -8.39
CA VAL A 13 -4.83 -0.81 -7.41
C VAL A 13 -5.24 0.59 -7.83
N GLY A 14 -6.55 0.83 -7.89
CA GLY A 14 -7.11 2.13 -8.21
C GLY A 14 -7.92 2.68 -7.05
N PHE A 15 -7.78 3.98 -6.77
CA PHE A 15 -8.60 4.71 -5.81
C PHE A 15 -9.35 5.86 -6.48
N TRP A 16 -10.59 6.05 -6.08
CA TRP A 16 -11.42 7.21 -6.37
C TRP A 16 -11.83 7.83 -5.04
N VAL A 17 -11.18 8.91 -4.68
CA VAL A 17 -11.34 9.58 -3.40
C VAL A 17 -12.21 10.81 -3.60
N GLU A 18 -13.37 10.85 -2.96
CA GLU A 18 -14.18 12.05 -2.84
C GLU A 18 -13.58 12.91 -1.75
N GLU A 19 -13.14 14.10 -2.10
CA GLU A 19 -12.48 15.05 -1.21
C GLU A 19 -12.79 16.47 -1.67
N PRO A 20 -13.55 17.22 -0.89
CA PRO A 20 -13.94 18.59 -1.26
C PRO A 20 -12.83 19.63 -1.10
N ASP A 21 -11.70 19.26 -0.50
CA ASP A 21 -10.59 20.14 -0.17
C ASP A 21 -9.27 19.36 -0.28
N VAL A 22 -8.78 19.20 -1.52
CA VAL A 22 -7.59 18.40 -1.81
C VAL A 22 -6.33 19.09 -1.33
N ARG A 23 -5.62 18.46 -0.39
CA ARG A 23 -4.45 19.06 0.27
C ARG A 23 -3.24 18.17 0.24
N GLY A 24 -2.08 18.78 0.02
CA GLY A 24 -0.77 18.17 0.10
C GLY A 24 0.34 19.20 0.03
N ASP A 25 1.40 19.00 0.79
CA ASP A 25 2.59 19.85 0.82
C ASP A 25 3.91 19.07 0.95
N LEU A 26 3.82 17.76 1.14
CA LEU A 26 4.97 16.87 1.24
C LEU A 26 5.37 16.39 -0.16
N THR A 27 6.59 16.69 -0.58
CA THR A 27 7.11 16.40 -1.94
C THR A 27 8.28 15.44 -1.96
N GLU A 28 8.94 15.23 -0.84
CA GLU A 28 10.10 14.34 -0.76
C GLU A 28 9.64 12.89 -0.58
N HIS A 29 10.26 11.97 -1.34
CA HIS A 29 10.06 10.51 -1.16
C HIS A 29 10.27 10.12 0.30
N ASP A 30 9.45 9.21 0.80
CA ASP A 30 9.45 8.78 2.20
C ASP A 30 9.04 9.84 3.23
N SER A 31 8.51 10.97 2.80
CA SER A 31 7.85 11.88 3.72
C SER A 31 6.66 11.22 4.43
N PRO A 32 6.26 11.72 5.60
CA PRO A 32 5.11 11.18 6.33
C PRO A 32 3.78 11.57 5.66
N VAL A 33 3.47 10.92 4.52
CA VAL A 33 2.34 11.27 3.62
C VAL A 33 0.97 11.22 4.30
N TRP A 34 0.83 10.43 5.37
CA TRP A 34 -0.37 10.41 6.23
C TRP A 34 -0.70 11.73 6.93
N LYS A 35 0.16 12.74 6.82
CA LYS A 35 -0.12 14.10 7.26
C LYS A 35 -0.78 14.95 6.17
N ASN A 36 -0.91 14.43 4.98
CA ASN A 36 -1.63 15.03 3.85
C ASN A 36 -2.95 14.28 3.59
N ASN A 37 -3.66 14.63 2.49
CA ASN A 37 -4.62 13.69 1.94
C ASN A 37 -3.82 12.56 1.28
N ASP A 38 -3.96 11.35 1.77
CA ASP A 38 -3.27 10.19 1.22
C ASP A 38 -4.18 8.98 1.09
N VAL A 39 -3.68 7.96 0.46
CA VAL A 39 -4.19 6.58 0.50
C VAL A 39 -3.03 5.64 0.73
N GLU A 40 -3.30 4.54 1.42
CA GLU A 40 -2.31 3.53 1.74
C GLU A 40 -2.76 2.15 1.25
N ILE A 41 -1.78 1.30 0.97
CA ILE A 41 -1.95 -0.09 0.59
C ILE A 41 -1.01 -0.94 1.44
N PHE A 42 -1.56 -1.95 2.09
CA PHE A 42 -0.79 -2.95 2.81
C PHE A 42 -0.91 -4.28 2.10
N ILE A 43 0.20 -4.97 1.86
CA ILE A 43 0.23 -6.30 1.24
C ILE A 43 1.02 -7.23 2.14
N ALA A 44 0.40 -8.32 2.61
CA ALA A 44 1.02 -9.24 3.55
C ALA A 44 1.40 -10.59 2.94
N GLY A 45 2.60 -11.04 3.29
CA GLY A 45 3.05 -12.42 3.27
C GLY A 45 3.05 -13.03 4.67
N ALA A 46 3.54 -14.25 4.83
CA ALA A 46 3.63 -14.89 6.13
C ALA A 46 4.69 -14.25 7.04
N ASP A 47 5.86 -13.94 6.50
CA ASP A 47 7.02 -13.48 7.29
C ASP A 47 7.26 -11.98 7.23
N ALA A 48 6.56 -11.29 6.34
CA ALA A 48 6.73 -9.86 6.11
C ALA A 48 5.45 -9.23 5.54
N TYR A 49 5.39 -7.91 5.57
CA TYR A 49 4.38 -7.15 4.85
C TYR A 49 4.98 -5.86 4.30
N PHE A 50 4.36 -5.36 3.27
CA PHE A 50 4.71 -4.12 2.62
C PHE A 50 3.66 -3.05 2.92
N GLU A 51 4.12 -1.85 3.23
CA GLU A 51 3.33 -0.65 3.44
C GLU A 51 3.66 0.35 2.33
N PHE A 52 2.66 0.84 1.68
CA PHE A 52 2.73 1.87 0.64
C PHE A 52 1.75 2.98 0.96
N GLY A 53 2.20 4.22 0.85
CA GLY A 53 1.37 5.41 0.95
C GLY A 53 1.67 6.37 -0.21
N ILE A 54 0.65 7.09 -0.66
CA ILE A 54 0.79 8.14 -1.68
C ILE A 54 -0.15 9.29 -1.38
N ASN A 55 0.38 10.50 -1.42
CA ASN A 55 -0.44 11.69 -1.22
C ASN A 55 -1.02 12.22 -2.54
N SER A 56 -1.84 13.25 -2.44
CA SER A 56 -2.47 13.91 -3.58
C SER A 56 -1.51 14.58 -4.57
N LEU A 57 -0.25 14.80 -4.17
CA LEU A 57 0.83 15.29 -5.05
C LEU A 57 1.53 14.17 -5.83
N GLY A 58 1.28 12.90 -5.49
CA GLY A 58 2.02 11.77 -6.04
C GLY A 58 3.31 11.45 -5.29
N THR A 59 3.53 12.04 -4.13
CA THR A 59 4.67 11.70 -3.27
C THR A 59 4.45 10.34 -2.64
N VAL A 60 5.39 9.45 -2.86
CA VAL A 60 5.36 8.07 -2.37
C VAL A 60 6.10 7.95 -1.04
N TYR A 61 5.52 7.19 -0.15
CA TYR A 61 6.13 6.59 1.02
C TYR A 61 6.02 5.07 0.87
N ASP A 62 7.10 4.36 1.04
CA ASP A 62 7.05 2.90 1.07
C ASP A 62 7.98 2.31 2.15
N SER A 63 7.62 1.13 2.64
CA SER A 63 8.31 0.50 3.74
C SER A 63 8.11 -1.01 3.73
N PHE A 64 9.20 -1.75 3.85
CA PHE A 64 9.14 -3.20 3.98
C PHE A 64 9.34 -3.60 5.44
N LEU A 65 8.42 -4.39 5.99
CA LEU A 65 8.41 -4.79 7.39
C LEU A 65 8.51 -6.32 7.50
N MET A 66 9.54 -6.78 8.18
CA MET A 66 9.83 -8.21 8.42
C MET A 66 9.57 -8.55 9.88
N TRP A 67 8.90 -9.65 10.16
CA TRP A 67 8.77 -10.14 11.53
C TRP A 67 10.14 -10.56 12.04
N GLU A 68 10.50 -10.10 13.24
CA GLU A 68 11.84 -10.37 13.79
C GLU A 68 12.08 -11.86 14.05
N GLU A 69 11.04 -12.61 14.39
CA GLU A 69 11.08 -14.06 14.57
C GLU A 69 11.41 -14.83 13.28
N ALA A 70 11.00 -14.29 12.11
CA ALA A 70 11.24 -14.89 10.81
C ALA A 70 12.47 -14.33 10.08
N TYR A 71 13.18 -13.38 10.68
CA TYR A 71 14.22 -12.62 9.99
C TYR A 71 15.35 -13.47 9.43
N ASP A 72 15.87 -14.42 10.21
CA ASP A 72 16.97 -15.29 9.77
C ASP A 72 16.44 -16.47 8.93
N GLU A 73 15.37 -17.13 9.36
CA GLU A 73 14.79 -18.29 8.65
C GLU A 73 14.17 -17.89 7.31
N GLY A 74 13.57 -16.69 7.21
CA GLY A 74 13.05 -16.12 5.98
C GLY A 74 14.13 -15.70 4.98
N GLY A 75 15.41 -15.68 5.41
CA GLY A 75 16.55 -15.32 4.58
C GLY A 75 16.75 -13.83 4.39
N PHE A 76 16.05 -12.99 5.16
CA PHE A 76 16.19 -11.53 5.06
C PHE A 76 17.58 -11.05 5.48
N SER A 77 18.22 -11.71 6.44
CA SER A 77 19.57 -11.40 6.91
C SER A 77 20.65 -11.51 5.82
N GLU A 78 20.41 -12.30 4.78
CA GLU A 78 21.32 -12.47 3.64
C GLU A 78 21.25 -11.30 2.63
N VAL A 79 20.17 -10.52 2.66
CA VAL A 79 19.94 -9.41 1.74
C VAL A 79 20.68 -8.17 2.23
N PRO A 80 21.53 -7.53 1.41
CA PRO A 80 22.30 -6.35 1.83
C PRO A 80 21.43 -5.24 2.41
N ASP A 81 20.28 -4.94 1.79
CA ASP A 81 19.37 -3.88 2.21
C ASP A 81 18.66 -4.20 3.52
N PHE A 82 18.55 -5.46 3.89
CA PHE A 82 17.85 -5.89 5.11
C PHE A 82 18.81 -6.26 6.25
N ARG A 83 20.13 -6.15 6.07
CA ARG A 83 21.09 -6.47 7.12
C ARG A 83 20.92 -5.56 8.34
N ARG A 84 21.04 -6.14 9.55
CA ARG A 84 20.97 -5.38 10.81
C ARG A 84 22.02 -4.27 10.91
N THR A 85 23.08 -4.34 10.13
CA THR A 85 24.12 -3.30 10.03
C THR A 85 23.72 -2.12 9.14
N HIS A 86 22.67 -2.26 8.33
CA HIS A 86 22.20 -1.17 7.48
C HIS A 86 21.57 -0.05 8.33
N PRO A 87 22.02 1.21 8.19
CA PRO A 87 21.56 2.32 9.04
C PRO A 87 20.07 2.65 8.90
N GLY A 88 19.48 2.30 7.76
CA GLY A 88 18.05 2.49 7.46
C GLY A 88 17.14 1.41 8.05
N LEU A 89 17.69 0.27 8.50
CA LEU A 89 16.89 -0.77 9.15
C LEU A 89 16.61 -0.39 10.61
N LYS A 90 15.35 -0.40 11.00
CA LYS A 90 14.92 -0.01 12.35
C LYS A 90 13.97 -1.05 12.93
N GLN A 91 14.14 -1.35 14.23
CA GLN A 91 13.16 -2.13 14.97
C GLN A 91 11.94 -1.27 15.31
N VAL A 92 10.75 -1.80 15.09
CA VAL A 92 9.47 -1.10 15.34
C VAL A 92 8.44 -2.04 15.99
N ASN A 93 7.56 -1.47 16.78
CA ASN A 93 6.52 -2.20 17.55
C ASN A 93 5.09 -1.89 17.09
N GLY A 94 4.92 -1.34 15.88
CA GLY A 94 3.63 -0.83 15.42
C GLY A 94 3.31 0.57 15.97
N VAL A 95 2.16 1.09 15.61
CA VAL A 95 1.70 2.44 15.98
C VAL A 95 0.90 2.39 17.27
N GLY A 96 -0.23 1.70 17.28
CA GLY A 96 -1.13 1.56 18.43
C GLY A 96 -0.95 0.26 19.20
N PHE A 97 -0.76 -0.83 18.48
CA PHE A 97 -0.61 -2.16 19.09
C PHE A 97 0.86 -2.51 19.34
N LYS A 98 1.40 -1.96 20.42
CA LYS A 98 2.83 -2.08 20.77
C LYS A 98 3.27 -3.49 21.17
N THR A 99 2.34 -4.36 21.54
CA THR A 99 2.61 -5.71 22.10
C THR A 99 2.02 -6.80 21.20
N HIS A 100 2.24 -6.68 19.89
CA HIS A 100 1.76 -7.69 18.94
C HIS A 100 2.23 -9.10 19.35
N PRO A 101 1.37 -10.15 19.27
CA PRO A 101 1.74 -11.52 19.69
C PRO A 101 2.99 -12.08 18.98
N ARG A 102 3.23 -11.71 17.72
CA ARG A 102 4.44 -12.07 16.97
C ARG A 102 5.66 -11.23 17.33
N GLY A 103 5.57 -10.31 18.29
CA GLY A 103 6.67 -9.47 18.70
C GLY A 103 6.91 -8.26 17.82
N THR A 104 8.18 -7.91 17.65
CA THR A 104 8.62 -6.72 16.93
C THR A 104 8.85 -7.00 15.45
N ARG A 105 9.00 -5.92 14.69
CA ARG A 105 9.31 -5.96 13.26
C ARG A 105 10.60 -5.20 13.00
N LEU A 106 11.32 -5.63 11.97
CA LEU A 106 12.40 -4.87 11.37
C LEU A 106 11.84 -4.14 10.15
N ARG A 107 11.93 -2.82 10.18
CA ARG A 107 11.43 -1.94 9.11
C ARG A 107 12.57 -1.42 8.27
N ALA A 108 12.52 -1.69 6.97
CA ALA A 108 13.40 -1.16 5.94
C ALA A 108 12.66 -0.06 5.15
N LYS A 109 12.71 1.17 5.66
CA LYS A 109 12.11 2.33 5.01
C LYS A 109 12.90 2.82 3.79
N HIS A 110 14.19 2.52 3.75
CA HIS A 110 15.10 2.86 2.66
C HIS A 110 14.97 1.92 1.45
N TRP A 111 14.19 0.85 1.59
CA TRP A 111 13.95 -0.10 0.49
C TRP A 111 12.70 0.32 -0.26
N SER A 112 12.84 0.52 -1.57
CA SER A 112 11.73 0.86 -2.45
C SER A 112 11.25 -0.35 -3.23
N TYR A 113 9.94 -0.44 -3.44
CA TYR A 113 9.34 -1.57 -4.16
C TYR A 113 9.81 -1.61 -5.62
N PRO A 114 10.46 -2.70 -6.08
CA PRO A 114 10.97 -2.80 -7.44
C PRO A 114 9.87 -2.71 -8.50
N GLY A 115 10.04 -1.81 -9.46
CA GLY A 115 9.12 -1.66 -10.59
C GLY A 115 7.78 -1.01 -10.24
N LEU A 116 7.66 -0.37 -9.09
CA LEU A 116 6.50 0.43 -8.70
C LEU A 116 6.23 1.55 -9.72
N GLN A 117 4.97 1.68 -10.14
CA GLN A 117 4.50 2.80 -10.96
C GLN A 117 3.25 3.41 -10.34
N THR A 118 3.19 4.73 -10.34
CA THR A 118 2.07 5.47 -9.76
C THR A 118 1.63 6.61 -10.67
N ALA A 119 0.34 6.92 -10.62
CA ALA A 119 -0.23 8.11 -11.24
C ALA A 119 -1.30 8.71 -10.33
N VAL A 120 -1.32 10.03 -10.25
CA VAL A 120 -2.33 10.80 -9.50
C VAL A 120 -2.99 11.81 -10.41
N HIS A 121 -4.30 11.95 -10.27
CA HIS A 121 -5.09 12.97 -10.94
C HIS A 121 -5.99 13.67 -9.93
N ILE A 122 -5.93 15.00 -9.88
CA ILE A 122 -6.80 15.85 -9.05
C ILE A 122 -7.97 16.33 -9.92
N ASP A 123 -9.19 16.12 -9.45
CA ASP A 123 -10.42 16.63 -10.05
C ASP A 123 -10.87 17.87 -9.26
N GLY A 124 -10.12 18.95 -9.43
CA GLY A 124 -10.20 20.20 -8.68
C GLY A 124 -8.89 20.96 -8.68
N THR A 125 -8.63 21.68 -7.60
CA THR A 125 -7.42 22.48 -7.39
C THR A 125 -6.74 22.11 -6.07
N LEU A 126 -5.43 22.01 -6.08
CA LEU A 126 -4.65 21.64 -4.90
C LEU A 126 -4.45 22.86 -3.99
N ASN A 127 -4.75 22.70 -2.69
CA ASN A 127 -4.49 23.71 -1.66
C ASN A 127 -5.20 25.07 -1.90
N ASP A 128 -6.29 25.11 -2.66
CA ASP A 128 -7.08 26.32 -2.85
C ASP A 128 -8.26 26.36 -1.87
N ASP A 129 -8.31 27.43 -1.05
CA ASP A 129 -9.37 27.62 -0.05
C ASP A 129 -10.64 28.25 -0.63
N ASN A 130 -10.62 28.70 -1.88
CA ASN A 130 -11.69 29.47 -2.49
C ASN A 130 -12.65 28.66 -3.34
N ASP A 131 -12.34 27.38 -3.58
CA ASP A 131 -13.18 26.49 -4.36
C ASP A 131 -13.56 25.22 -3.60
N ARG A 132 -14.23 24.31 -4.28
CA ARG A 132 -14.60 23.01 -3.78
C ARG A 132 -14.27 21.94 -4.82
N ASP A 133 -13.39 21.05 -4.46
CA ASP A 133 -12.95 19.95 -5.28
C ASP A 133 -14.01 18.85 -5.41
N ARG A 134 -13.88 18.02 -6.42
CA ARG A 134 -14.61 16.75 -6.53
C ARG A 134 -13.83 15.62 -5.86
N GLY A 135 -12.49 15.73 -5.85
CA GLY A 135 -11.60 14.77 -5.24
C GLY A 135 -10.38 14.47 -6.07
N TRP A 136 -9.84 13.27 -5.92
CA TRP A 136 -8.63 12.84 -6.62
C TRP A 136 -8.63 11.34 -6.87
N ARG A 137 -7.79 10.89 -7.77
CA ARG A 137 -7.69 9.49 -8.17
C ARG A 137 -6.24 9.06 -8.13
N VAL A 138 -6.04 7.80 -7.80
CA VAL A 138 -4.71 7.17 -7.79
C VAL A 138 -4.79 5.86 -8.55
N GLU A 139 -3.77 5.61 -9.35
CA GLU A 139 -3.51 4.31 -9.95
C GLU A 139 -2.09 3.88 -9.55
N VAL A 140 -1.99 2.64 -9.06
CA VAL A 140 -0.72 2.04 -8.64
C VAL A 140 -0.56 0.70 -9.34
N ALA A 141 0.62 0.46 -9.90
CA ALA A 141 1.02 -0.84 -10.44
C ALA A 141 2.21 -1.39 -9.67
N PHE A 142 1.99 -2.50 -8.98
CA PHE A 142 3.01 -3.27 -8.27
C PHE A 142 3.48 -4.42 -9.16
N ARG A 143 4.73 -4.38 -9.61
CA ARG A 143 5.30 -5.46 -10.39
C ARG A 143 5.44 -6.73 -9.54
N TRP A 144 4.99 -7.89 -10.04
CA TRP A 144 5.00 -9.12 -9.26
C TRP A 144 6.40 -9.52 -8.77
N GLU A 145 7.44 -9.23 -9.54
CA GLU A 145 8.82 -9.54 -9.10
C GLU A 145 9.19 -8.82 -7.80
N GLY A 146 8.63 -7.62 -7.53
CA GLY A 146 8.81 -6.87 -6.29
C GLY A 146 8.16 -7.55 -5.08
N ALA A 147 7.14 -8.39 -5.30
CA ALA A 147 6.45 -9.14 -4.24
C ALA A 147 7.18 -10.44 -3.82
N HIS A 148 8.37 -10.72 -4.36
CA HIS A 148 9.11 -11.96 -4.12
C HIS A 148 9.19 -12.31 -2.62
N TRP A 149 9.57 -11.36 -1.78
CA TRP A 149 9.72 -11.59 -0.35
C TRP A 149 8.40 -11.83 0.39
N LEU A 150 7.28 -11.32 -0.16
CA LEU A 150 5.95 -11.56 0.39
C LEU A 150 5.42 -12.94 0.01
N ALA A 151 5.81 -13.45 -1.15
CA ALA A 151 5.38 -14.75 -1.66
C ALA A 151 6.22 -15.92 -1.14
N LYS A 152 7.50 -15.68 -0.83
CA LYS A 152 8.52 -16.71 -0.58
C LYS A 152 8.16 -17.66 0.55
N ALA A 153 7.74 -17.16 1.71
CA ALA A 153 7.47 -17.97 2.88
C ALA A 153 6.28 -18.93 2.70
N ASP A 154 5.28 -18.49 1.95
CA ASP A 154 4.07 -19.28 1.65
C ASP A 154 4.24 -20.17 0.40
N GLY A 155 5.38 -20.04 -0.31
CA GLY A 155 5.62 -20.74 -1.57
C GLY A 155 4.66 -20.33 -2.70
N ARG A 156 4.11 -19.13 -2.64
CA ARG A 156 3.18 -18.62 -3.67
C ARG A 156 3.91 -18.34 -4.98
N SER A 157 3.25 -18.62 -6.11
CA SER A 157 3.74 -18.27 -7.43
C SER A 157 3.61 -16.76 -7.70
N LEU A 158 4.49 -16.26 -8.59
CA LEU A 158 4.45 -14.90 -9.10
C LEU A 158 4.62 -14.92 -10.64
N PRO A 159 3.64 -14.46 -11.41
CA PRO A 159 2.32 -13.96 -10.96
C PRO A 159 1.51 -15.02 -10.21
N PRO A 160 0.49 -14.60 -9.43
CA PRO A 160 -0.41 -15.52 -8.75
C PRO A 160 -1.16 -16.44 -9.70
N ASP A 161 -1.45 -17.64 -9.25
CA ASP A 161 -2.38 -18.54 -9.93
C ASP A 161 -3.84 -18.18 -9.58
N ASP A 162 -4.78 -18.60 -10.43
CA ASP A 162 -6.20 -18.46 -10.14
C ASP A 162 -6.58 -19.18 -8.84
N GLY A 163 -7.16 -18.44 -7.91
CA GLY A 163 -7.53 -18.96 -6.60
C GLY A 163 -6.51 -18.71 -5.50
N ASP A 164 -5.34 -18.15 -5.81
CA ASP A 164 -4.38 -17.71 -4.81
C ASP A 164 -4.99 -16.66 -3.87
N VAL A 165 -4.57 -16.71 -2.63
CA VAL A 165 -5.07 -15.81 -1.59
C VAL A 165 -3.97 -14.87 -1.14
N TRP A 166 -4.24 -13.58 -1.27
CA TRP A 166 -3.39 -12.51 -0.76
C TRP A 166 -4.14 -11.70 0.29
N ARG A 167 -3.45 -11.25 1.32
CA ARG A 167 -4.00 -10.34 2.31
C ARG A 167 -3.59 -8.93 1.96
N ILE A 168 -4.58 -8.11 1.64
CA ILE A 168 -4.38 -6.71 1.23
C ILE A 168 -5.35 -5.87 2.02
N ASP A 169 -4.89 -4.75 2.56
CA ASP A 169 -5.76 -3.75 3.18
C ASP A 169 -5.51 -2.38 2.57
N PHE A 170 -6.49 -1.52 2.70
CA PHE A 170 -6.47 -0.14 2.23
C PHE A 170 -6.80 0.78 3.38
N SER A 171 -6.06 1.86 3.48
CA SER A 171 -6.38 2.94 4.40
C SER A 171 -6.31 4.30 3.73
N ARG A 172 -6.77 5.29 4.43
CA ARG A 172 -6.75 6.68 4.01
C ARG A 172 -6.57 7.56 5.21
N PHE A 173 -5.70 8.55 5.10
CA PHE A 173 -5.69 9.70 5.99
C PHE A 173 -6.22 10.94 5.27
N ASN A 174 -6.84 11.83 6.05
CA ASN A 174 -7.35 13.09 5.54
C ASN A 174 -6.73 14.27 6.30
N ARG A 175 -6.29 15.28 5.56
CA ARG A 175 -5.88 16.55 6.13
C ARG A 175 -7.05 17.52 6.02
N TYR A 176 -7.73 17.72 7.10
CA TYR A 176 -8.84 18.65 7.15
C TYR A 176 -8.37 20.10 7.11
N LYS A 177 -9.12 20.95 6.44
CA LYS A 177 -8.94 22.39 6.42
C LYS A 177 -9.19 23.01 7.81
N GLU A 178 -10.21 22.51 8.50
CA GLU A 178 -10.60 22.93 9.83
C GLU A 178 -10.27 21.85 10.87
N ALA A 179 -10.40 22.21 12.14
CA ALA A 179 -10.22 21.23 13.21
C ALA A 179 -11.19 20.06 13.06
N LEU A 180 -10.68 18.84 13.30
CA LEU A 180 -11.48 17.63 13.31
C LEU A 180 -12.70 17.78 14.19
N PRO A 181 -13.89 17.34 13.77
CA PRO A 181 -15.00 17.10 14.68
C PRO A 181 -14.57 16.22 15.85
N ALA A 182 -15.00 16.52 17.05
CA ALA A 182 -14.55 15.82 18.26
C ALA A 182 -14.79 14.30 18.29
N GLN A 183 -15.57 13.79 17.34
CA GLN A 183 -15.96 12.39 17.23
C GLN A 183 -15.43 11.70 15.97
N ASP A 184 -14.64 12.40 15.18
CA ASP A 184 -14.07 11.88 13.93
C ASP A 184 -12.59 11.62 14.09
N SER A 185 -12.10 10.71 13.29
CA SER A 185 -10.68 10.41 13.12
C SER A 185 -10.29 10.88 11.71
N ASN A 186 -9.06 11.26 11.55
CA ASN A 186 -8.55 11.59 10.22
C ASN A 186 -8.11 10.35 9.43
N ALA A 187 -8.42 9.15 9.90
CA ALA A 187 -8.00 7.90 9.29
C ALA A 187 -9.14 6.88 9.16
N TRP A 188 -9.15 6.17 8.05
CA TRP A 188 -10.07 5.07 7.77
C TRP A 188 -9.31 3.89 7.24
N ALA A 189 -9.66 2.68 7.69
CA ALA A 189 -9.21 1.42 7.13
C ALA A 189 -10.39 0.72 6.44
N TRP A 190 -10.08 -0.04 5.39
CA TRP A 190 -11.08 -0.87 4.69
C TRP A 190 -11.64 -1.96 5.60
N SER A 191 -10.77 -2.56 6.41
CA SER A 191 -11.14 -3.57 7.39
C SER A 191 -11.07 -3.01 8.81
N PRO A 192 -12.03 -3.33 9.69
CA PRO A 192 -11.95 -2.93 11.10
C PRO A 192 -10.87 -3.73 11.82
N HIS A 193 -9.87 -3.05 12.36
CA HIS A 193 -8.78 -3.68 13.13
C HIS A 193 -9.10 -3.80 14.63
N GLY A 194 -10.13 -3.12 15.11
CA GLY A 194 -10.51 -3.09 16.52
C GLY A 194 -9.62 -2.24 17.41
N ILE A 195 -8.51 -1.74 16.90
CA ILE A 195 -7.58 -0.83 17.56
C ILE A 195 -7.06 0.20 16.54
N TRP A 196 -6.50 1.29 17.04
CA TRP A 196 -5.84 2.31 16.21
C TRP A 196 -4.45 1.84 15.79
N ASP A 197 -4.40 0.97 14.79
CA ASP A 197 -3.15 0.50 14.15
C ASP A 197 -3.46 -0.18 12.82
N SER A 198 -2.84 0.26 11.72
CA SER A 198 -2.90 -0.41 10.42
C SER A 198 -1.88 -1.55 10.28
N HIS A 199 -0.96 -1.71 11.24
CA HIS A 199 0.12 -2.71 11.17
C HIS A 199 -0.27 -4.05 11.81
N ILE A 200 -1.45 -4.57 11.46
CA ILE A 200 -1.97 -5.86 11.93
C ILE A 200 -2.37 -6.72 10.72
N PRO A 201 -1.40 -7.40 10.08
CA PRO A 201 -1.66 -8.18 8.86
C PRO A 201 -2.77 -9.22 8.99
N GLU A 202 -3.01 -9.71 10.19
CA GLU A 202 -4.08 -10.68 10.48
C GLU A 202 -5.49 -10.08 10.26
N CYS A 203 -5.62 -8.76 10.35
CA CYS A 203 -6.86 -8.03 10.09
C CYS A 203 -7.06 -7.64 8.64
N PHE A 204 -6.04 -7.82 7.78
CA PHE A 204 -6.18 -7.46 6.37
C PHE A 204 -7.19 -8.38 5.70
N PRO A 205 -8.14 -7.83 4.91
CA PRO A 205 -9.10 -8.62 4.17
C PRO A 205 -8.40 -9.63 3.26
N ILE A 206 -9.07 -10.75 3.03
CA ILE A 206 -8.59 -11.75 2.09
C ILE A 206 -9.06 -11.35 0.69
N SER A 207 -8.12 -11.17 -0.22
CA SER A 207 -8.40 -11.00 -1.65
C SER A 207 -8.10 -12.30 -2.37
N ILE A 208 -9.07 -12.84 -3.09
CA ILE A 208 -8.89 -14.03 -3.93
C ILE A 208 -8.58 -13.54 -5.33
N SER A 209 -7.46 -13.98 -5.90
CA SER A 209 -7.10 -13.60 -7.26
C SER A 209 -7.93 -14.39 -8.26
N GLN A 210 -8.66 -13.65 -9.12
CA GLN A 210 -9.25 -14.16 -10.33
C GLN A 210 -8.60 -13.45 -11.51
N ARG A 211 -8.03 -14.21 -12.43
CA ARG A 211 -7.39 -13.67 -13.62
C ARG A 211 -8.42 -12.99 -14.52
N VAL A 212 -8.29 -11.70 -14.73
CA VAL A 212 -9.07 -11.00 -15.74
C VAL A 212 -8.49 -11.32 -17.11
N MET A 213 -9.06 -12.29 -17.81
CA MET A 213 -8.72 -12.50 -19.22
C MET A 213 -9.31 -11.34 -20.04
N TRP A 214 -8.47 -10.41 -20.44
CA TRP A 214 -8.83 -9.40 -21.43
C TRP A 214 -9.05 -10.12 -22.77
N ARG A 215 -10.29 -10.44 -23.11
CA ARG A 215 -10.62 -10.86 -24.47
C ARG A 215 -10.56 -9.61 -25.33
N GLY A 216 -9.44 -9.39 -26.00
CA GLY A 216 -9.35 -8.41 -27.08
C GLY A 216 -10.53 -8.64 -28.04
N ASN A 217 -11.25 -7.58 -28.39
CA ASN A 217 -12.33 -7.63 -29.35
C ASN A 217 -11.75 -8.02 -30.72
N ASP A 218 -11.92 -9.26 -31.13
CA ASP A 218 -11.59 -9.80 -32.46
C ASP A 218 -12.50 -9.22 -33.56
N ARG A 219 -12.77 -7.90 -33.54
CA ARG A 219 -13.58 -7.25 -34.58
C ARG A 219 -12.80 -6.71 -35.76
N ASP A 220 -11.46 -6.77 -35.75
CA ASP A 220 -10.66 -6.19 -36.83
C ASP A 220 -10.03 -7.20 -37.81
N ARG A 221 -10.49 -8.46 -37.83
CA ARG A 221 -10.03 -9.45 -38.82
C ARG A 221 -11.10 -9.93 -39.79
N ARG A 222 -12.04 -9.05 -40.18
CA ARG A 222 -12.93 -9.34 -41.32
C ARG A 222 -13.10 -8.11 -42.18
N SER A 223 -12.07 -7.72 -42.88
CA SER A 223 -12.14 -6.96 -44.15
C SER A 223 -10.75 -6.98 -44.78
N GLY A 224 -10.54 -7.95 -45.61
CA GLY A 224 -9.43 -8.12 -46.51
C GLY A 224 -9.83 -9.16 -47.54
#